data_4e1e90aa3b713e0d80a7121abe8baaa6
#
_entry.id   4e1e90aa3b713e0d80a7121abe8baaa6
#
_cell.length_a   1.000
_cell.length_b   1.000
_cell.length_c   1.000
_cell.angle_alpha   90.00
_cell.angle_beta   90.00
_cell.angle_gamma   90.00
#
_symmetry.space_group_name_H-M   'P 1'
#
loop_
_entity.id
_entity.type
_entity.pdbx_description
1 polymer ?
#
loop_
_entity_poly.entity_id
_entity_poly.type
_entity_poly.pdbx_seq_one_letter_code
_entity_poly.pdbx_strand_id
1 'polypeptide(L)'
;MPSVPALLARSIPLAAAVSPTLAGDIAYRLFFTTSPRMRVSEADAPTHADARRGRLTVRGQEVVTYEWGTGPHTALLLHGWRGRASQFAPLVRELRSEGFRVIAFDAPAHGSSSGRSTDIRDWIDAAEQLQAEHGPFVVIVGHSFGALAALTAARSTVPVPAVAVIAGAAAPTPSSHSSAQTCTSTPRRTPVCRSDSAGGCTWISPPSPHDTTP
;
A
#
# COMPACT_ATOMS: atom_id res chain seq x y z
N MET A 1 11.03 1.71 -28.46
CA MET A 1 9.99 0.85 -29.03
C MET A 1 8.79 0.82 -28.06
N PRO A 2 7.54 0.94 -28.52
CA PRO A 2 6.39 0.84 -27.64
C PRO A 2 6.36 -0.55 -26.97
N SER A 3 5.97 -0.59 -25.68
CA SER A 3 5.82 -1.86 -24.97
C SER A 3 4.66 -2.68 -25.51
N VAL A 4 4.70 -4.02 -25.39
CA VAL A 4 3.60 -4.90 -25.81
C VAL A 4 2.23 -4.47 -25.27
N PRO A 5 2.09 -4.04 -23.99
CA PRO A 5 0.85 -3.49 -23.48
C PRO A 5 0.37 -2.22 -24.20
N ALA A 6 1.29 -1.35 -24.63
CA ALA A 6 0.92 -0.13 -25.36
C ALA A 6 0.43 -0.42 -26.79
N LEU A 7 0.98 -1.44 -27.44
CA LEU A 7 0.49 -1.89 -28.75
C LEU A 7 -0.90 -2.53 -28.63
N LEU A 8 -1.12 -3.39 -27.64
CA LEU A 8 -2.41 -4.00 -27.38
C LEU A 8 -3.48 -2.96 -26.99
N ALA A 9 -3.14 -1.95 -26.22
CA ALA A 9 -4.08 -0.87 -25.88
C ALA A 9 -4.56 -0.10 -27.12
N ARG A 10 -3.70 0.08 -28.12
CA ARG A 10 -4.07 0.71 -29.40
C ARG A 10 -5.02 -0.13 -30.26
N SER A 11 -5.10 -1.44 -30.02
CA SER A 11 -6.03 -2.32 -30.75
C SER A 11 -7.45 -2.31 -30.17
N ILE A 12 -7.66 -1.77 -28.96
CA ILE A 12 -8.98 -1.75 -28.31
C ILE A 12 -10.05 -1.03 -29.16
N PRO A 13 -9.81 0.18 -29.71
CA PRO A 13 -10.83 0.84 -30.54
C PRO A 13 -11.18 0.05 -31.79
N LEU A 14 -10.19 -0.58 -32.43
CA LEU A 14 -10.40 -1.41 -33.60
C LEU A 14 -11.16 -2.69 -33.24
N ALA A 15 -10.80 -3.32 -32.14
CA ALA A 15 -11.51 -4.49 -31.63
C ALA A 15 -12.97 -4.16 -31.26
N ALA A 16 -13.21 -2.98 -30.68
CA ALA A 16 -14.55 -2.52 -30.32
C ALA A 16 -15.47 -2.30 -31.55
N ALA A 17 -14.88 -1.86 -32.67
CA ALA A 17 -15.61 -1.72 -33.93
C ALA A 17 -16.04 -3.07 -34.52
N VAL A 18 -15.31 -4.15 -34.20
CA VAL A 18 -15.63 -5.52 -34.68
C VAL A 18 -16.52 -6.26 -33.69
N SER A 19 -16.16 -6.20 -32.38
CA SER A 19 -16.87 -6.87 -31.29
C SER A 19 -16.60 -6.19 -29.96
N PRO A 20 -17.62 -5.64 -29.26
CA PRO A 20 -17.49 -5.11 -27.92
C PRO A 20 -16.93 -6.14 -26.91
N THR A 21 -17.31 -7.41 -27.06
CA THR A 21 -16.82 -8.51 -26.20
C THR A 21 -15.32 -8.71 -26.36
N LEU A 22 -14.82 -8.72 -27.61
CA LEU A 22 -13.38 -8.84 -27.88
C LEU A 22 -12.60 -7.65 -27.31
N ALA A 23 -13.12 -6.43 -27.44
CA ALA A 23 -12.51 -5.24 -26.85
C ALA A 23 -12.48 -5.34 -25.32
N GLY A 24 -13.55 -5.82 -24.71
CA GLY A 24 -13.64 -6.07 -23.27
C GLY A 24 -12.60 -7.09 -22.78
N ASP A 25 -12.43 -8.18 -23.47
CA ASP A 25 -11.44 -9.22 -23.16
C ASP A 25 -10.00 -8.69 -23.25
N ILE A 26 -9.71 -7.90 -24.29
CA ILE A 26 -8.40 -7.27 -24.43
C ILE A 26 -8.16 -6.27 -23.29
N ALA A 27 -9.12 -5.41 -22.99
CA ALA A 27 -9.04 -4.44 -21.92
C ALA A 27 -8.86 -5.11 -20.55
N TYR A 28 -9.63 -6.18 -20.28
CA TYR A 28 -9.51 -6.97 -19.06
C TYR A 28 -8.11 -7.56 -18.90
N ARG A 29 -7.59 -8.23 -19.93
CA ARG A 29 -6.24 -8.80 -19.91
C ARG A 29 -5.16 -7.75 -19.68
N LEU A 30 -5.28 -6.58 -20.32
CA LEU A 30 -4.36 -5.45 -20.13
C LEU A 30 -4.43 -4.89 -18.71
N PHE A 31 -5.64 -4.72 -18.19
CA PHE A 31 -5.85 -4.21 -16.84
C PHE A 31 -5.19 -5.11 -15.79
N PHE A 32 -5.36 -6.43 -15.92
CA PHE A 32 -4.79 -7.41 -14.99
C PHE A 32 -3.33 -7.79 -15.29
N THR A 33 -2.70 -7.16 -16.29
CA THR A 33 -1.28 -7.37 -16.56
C THR A 33 -0.42 -6.57 -15.60
N THR A 34 0.43 -7.25 -14.85
CA THR A 34 1.42 -6.64 -13.92
C THR A 34 2.79 -6.42 -14.56
N SER A 35 3.02 -6.96 -15.77
CA SER A 35 4.26 -6.77 -16.54
C SER A 35 4.26 -5.48 -17.35
N PRO A 36 5.45 -4.83 -17.55
CA PRO A 36 6.70 -5.14 -16.89
C PRO A 36 6.64 -4.80 -15.41
N ARG A 37 7.30 -5.64 -14.57
CA ARG A 37 7.36 -5.40 -13.12
C ARG A 37 8.18 -4.15 -12.83
N MET A 38 7.71 -3.38 -11.84
CA MET A 38 8.43 -2.20 -11.39
C MET A 38 9.84 -2.55 -10.90
N ARG A 39 10.82 -1.78 -11.33
CA ARG A 39 12.20 -1.87 -10.85
C ARG A 39 12.36 -1.03 -9.58
N VAL A 40 13.35 -1.37 -8.77
CA VAL A 40 13.78 -0.50 -7.68
C VAL A 40 14.42 0.73 -8.28
N SER A 41 14.00 1.93 -7.85
CA SER A 41 14.64 3.17 -8.27
C SER A 41 16.01 3.33 -7.62
N GLU A 42 16.90 4.11 -8.22
CA GLU A 42 18.23 4.39 -7.64
C GLU A 42 18.11 5.08 -6.26
N ALA A 43 17.12 5.95 -6.09
CA ALA A 43 16.86 6.65 -4.83
C ALA A 43 16.36 5.71 -3.71
N ASP A 44 15.66 4.63 -4.07
CA ASP A 44 15.08 3.67 -3.13
C ASP A 44 16.04 2.48 -2.85
N ALA A 45 17.02 2.27 -3.74
CA ALA A 45 17.89 1.11 -3.71
C ALA A 45 18.64 0.93 -2.37
N PRO A 46 19.20 1.97 -1.73
CA PRO A 46 19.90 1.80 -0.46
C PRO A 46 18.96 1.28 0.64
N THR A 47 17.79 1.89 0.81
CA THR A 47 16.79 1.45 1.80
C THR A 47 16.29 0.04 1.50
N HIS A 48 16.06 -0.28 0.22
CA HIS A 48 15.60 -1.60 -0.18
C HIS A 48 16.67 -2.69 0.02
N ALA A 49 17.95 -2.37 -0.15
CA ALA A 49 19.06 -3.30 0.09
C ALA A 49 19.27 -3.57 1.59
N ASP A 50 18.98 -2.59 2.45
CA ASP A 50 19.10 -2.69 3.91
C ASP A 50 18.00 -3.57 4.56
N ALA A 51 16.98 -3.97 3.80
CA ALA A 51 15.91 -4.81 4.30
C ALA A 51 16.38 -6.24 4.64
N ARG A 52 15.97 -6.75 5.79
CA ARG A 52 15.95 -8.19 6.04
C ARG A 52 14.86 -8.81 5.17
N ARG A 53 15.25 -9.69 4.26
CA ARG A 53 14.32 -10.34 3.33
C ARG A 53 13.83 -11.66 3.89
N GLY A 54 12.52 -11.89 3.77
CA GLY A 54 11.86 -13.15 4.07
C GLY A 54 11.03 -13.62 2.88
N ARG A 55 10.36 -14.74 3.07
CA ARG A 55 9.45 -15.33 2.09
C ARG A 55 8.28 -15.98 2.79
N LEU A 56 7.11 -15.87 2.18
CA LEU A 56 5.92 -16.62 2.59
C LEU A 56 5.22 -17.17 1.34
N THR A 57 4.31 -18.09 1.54
CA THR A 57 3.52 -18.66 0.45
C THR A 57 2.08 -18.16 0.57
N VAL A 58 1.63 -17.44 -0.45
CA VAL A 58 0.25 -16.97 -0.55
C VAL A 58 -0.43 -17.70 -1.71
N ARG A 59 -1.41 -18.52 -1.42
CA ARG A 59 -2.21 -19.25 -2.41
C ARG A 59 -1.35 -19.96 -3.47
N GLY A 60 -0.27 -20.60 -3.01
CA GLY A 60 0.67 -21.35 -3.85
C GLY A 60 1.71 -20.50 -4.59
N GLN A 61 1.77 -19.19 -4.35
CA GLN A 61 2.74 -18.27 -4.94
C GLN A 61 3.75 -17.80 -3.87
N GLU A 62 5.04 -17.77 -4.23
CA GLU A 62 6.07 -17.23 -3.35
C GLU A 62 5.99 -15.70 -3.31
N VAL A 63 5.88 -15.15 -2.11
CA VAL A 63 5.83 -13.72 -1.81
C VAL A 63 7.09 -13.32 -1.06
N VAL A 64 7.80 -12.32 -1.57
CA VAL A 64 8.99 -11.76 -0.93
C VAL A 64 8.60 -10.68 0.05
N THR A 65 9.07 -10.81 1.28
CA THR A 65 8.84 -9.86 2.36
C THR A 65 10.10 -9.08 2.69
N TYR A 66 9.91 -7.91 3.25
CA TYR A 66 10.96 -6.97 3.62
C TYR A 66 10.69 -6.44 5.00
N GLU A 67 11.72 -6.41 5.84
CA GLU A 67 11.64 -5.91 7.19
C GLU A 67 12.78 -4.95 7.48
N TRP A 68 12.47 -3.85 8.16
CA TRP A 68 13.41 -2.83 8.60
C TRP A 68 13.14 -2.45 10.05
N GLY A 69 14.22 -2.21 10.80
CA GLY A 69 14.16 -1.84 12.21
C GLY A 69 13.76 -3.01 13.12
N THR A 70 13.80 -2.75 14.42
CA THR A 70 13.56 -3.75 15.50
C THR A 70 12.70 -3.18 16.62
N GLY A 71 12.03 -2.04 16.38
CA GLY A 71 11.23 -1.37 17.39
C GLY A 71 10.02 -2.19 17.84
N PRO A 72 9.42 -1.84 19.00
CA PRO A 72 8.30 -2.57 19.58
C PRO A 72 6.99 -2.37 18.81
N HIS A 73 6.88 -1.31 18.02
CA HIS A 73 5.70 -0.99 17.24
C HIS A 73 5.89 -1.36 15.77
N THR A 74 5.05 -2.24 15.26
CA THR A 74 5.17 -2.74 13.90
C THR A 74 4.16 -2.06 12.98
N ALA A 75 4.67 -1.48 11.87
CA ALA A 75 3.87 -0.95 10.78
C ALA A 75 3.91 -1.90 9.58
N LEU A 76 2.75 -2.17 8.95
CA LEU A 76 2.65 -2.94 7.71
C LEU A 76 2.38 -2.00 6.54
N LEU A 77 3.14 -2.14 5.43
CA LEU A 77 3.01 -1.31 4.24
C LEU A 77 2.56 -2.13 3.03
N LEU A 78 1.47 -1.73 2.39
CA LEU A 78 0.81 -2.41 1.27
C LEU A 78 0.88 -1.56 0.00
N HIS A 79 1.68 -1.97 -0.98
CA HIS A 79 1.83 -1.24 -2.24
C HIS A 79 0.60 -1.37 -3.15
N GLY A 80 0.48 -0.48 -4.13
CA GLY A 80 -0.59 -0.47 -5.12
C GLY A 80 -0.36 -1.42 -6.30
N TRP A 81 -1.35 -1.45 -7.20
CA TRP A 81 -1.26 -2.20 -8.44
C TRP A 81 -0.02 -1.80 -9.26
N ARG A 82 0.70 -2.78 -9.79
CA ARG A 82 1.99 -2.62 -10.51
C ARG A 82 3.08 -1.94 -9.69
N GLY A 83 2.88 -1.80 -8.36
CA GLY A 83 3.86 -1.26 -7.44
C GLY A 83 4.81 -2.33 -6.87
N ARG A 84 5.52 -1.97 -5.82
CA ARG A 84 6.38 -2.85 -5.03
C ARG A 84 6.75 -2.22 -3.69
N ALA A 85 7.26 -3.04 -2.76
CA ALA A 85 7.65 -2.60 -1.43
C ALA A 85 8.65 -1.43 -1.41
N SER A 86 9.60 -1.38 -2.36
CA SER A 86 10.62 -0.32 -2.40
C SER A 86 10.06 1.09 -2.57
N GLN A 87 8.83 1.25 -3.10
CA GLN A 87 8.19 2.56 -3.22
C GLN A 87 7.98 3.27 -1.88
N PHE A 88 7.98 2.51 -0.81
CA PHE A 88 7.86 3.05 0.54
C PHE A 88 9.20 3.46 1.17
N ALA A 89 10.31 3.45 0.43
CA ALA A 89 11.62 3.75 0.99
C ALA A 89 11.68 5.08 1.76
N PRO A 90 11.09 6.20 1.30
CA PRO A 90 11.02 7.42 2.10
C PRO A 90 10.28 7.21 3.43
N LEU A 91 9.08 6.59 3.38
CA LEU A 91 8.27 6.33 4.57
C LEU A 91 8.96 5.33 5.53
N VAL A 92 9.66 4.33 4.99
CA VAL A 92 10.43 3.38 5.79
C VAL A 92 11.51 4.10 6.60
N ARG A 93 12.24 5.06 5.98
CA ARG A 93 13.26 5.84 6.69
C ARG A 93 12.67 6.65 7.84
N GLU A 94 11.55 7.33 7.59
CA GLU A 94 10.85 8.12 8.62
C GLU A 94 10.32 7.24 9.75
N LEU A 95 9.62 6.14 9.45
CA LEU A 95 9.11 5.24 10.48
C LEU A 95 10.23 4.60 11.31
N ARG A 96 11.37 4.27 10.67
CA ARG A 96 12.54 3.76 11.40
C ARG A 96 13.14 4.81 12.32
N SER A 97 13.22 6.07 11.91
CA SER A 97 13.72 7.16 12.77
C SER A 97 12.84 7.41 13.99
N GLU A 98 11.54 7.11 13.87
CA GLU A 98 10.56 7.13 14.97
C GLU A 98 10.55 5.82 15.80
N GLY A 99 11.46 4.89 15.54
CA GLY A 99 11.60 3.65 16.30
C GLY A 99 10.60 2.55 15.94
N PHE A 100 9.99 2.60 14.76
CA PHE A 100 9.13 1.53 14.29
C PHE A 100 9.93 0.37 13.70
N ARG A 101 9.37 -0.83 13.83
CA ARG A 101 9.64 -1.95 12.97
C ARG A 101 8.70 -1.87 11.78
N VAL A 102 9.23 -1.93 10.57
CA VAL A 102 8.45 -1.77 9.34
C VAL A 102 8.49 -3.06 8.55
N ILE A 103 7.33 -3.54 8.14
CA ILE A 103 7.18 -4.73 7.30
C ILE A 103 6.47 -4.33 6.00
N ALA A 104 6.95 -4.83 4.89
CA ALA A 104 6.31 -4.72 3.59
C ALA A 104 6.50 -6.01 2.80
N PHE A 105 5.77 -6.19 1.71
CA PHE A 105 5.96 -7.31 0.80
C PHE A 105 5.73 -6.88 -0.64
N ASP A 106 6.31 -7.60 -1.58
CA ASP A 106 5.90 -7.54 -2.98
C ASP A 106 4.76 -8.56 -3.17
N ALA A 107 3.55 -8.12 -3.50
CA ALA A 107 2.42 -9.03 -3.70
C ALA A 107 2.67 -10.02 -4.84
N PRO A 108 1.93 -11.14 -4.94
CA PRO A 108 2.05 -12.07 -6.07
C PRO A 108 2.02 -11.34 -7.40
N ALA A 109 2.82 -11.79 -8.36
CA ALA A 109 3.02 -11.17 -9.68
C ALA A 109 3.65 -9.77 -9.67
N HIS A 110 4.09 -9.24 -8.52
CA HIS A 110 4.73 -7.92 -8.38
C HIS A 110 6.18 -8.04 -7.91
N GLY A 111 6.96 -6.99 -8.16
CA GLY A 111 8.34 -6.85 -7.68
C GLY A 111 9.17 -8.13 -7.83
N SER A 112 9.67 -8.66 -6.71
CA SER A 112 10.49 -9.86 -6.66
C SER A 112 9.70 -11.16 -6.37
N SER A 113 8.39 -11.07 -6.12
CA SER A 113 7.53 -12.21 -5.84
C SER A 113 7.21 -13.01 -7.10
N SER A 114 6.86 -14.28 -6.94
CA SER A 114 6.49 -15.17 -8.05
C SER A 114 5.06 -14.87 -8.57
N GLY A 115 4.62 -15.64 -9.56
CA GLY A 115 3.26 -15.58 -10.09
C GLY A 115 3.11 -14.76 -11.36
N ARG A 116 1.93 -14.88 -11.96
CA ARG A 116 1.52 -14.18 -13.19
C ARG A 116 0.21 -13.41 -13.05
N SER A 117 -0.55 -13.75 -12.05
CA SER A 117 -1.84 -13.12 -11.71
C SER A 117 -1.94 -12.92 -10.22
N THR A 118 -2.80 -12.01 -9.81
CA THR A 118 -3.05 -11.67 -8.41
C THR A 118 -4.40 -11.00 -8.29
N ASP A 119 -4.97 -11.04 -7.12
CA ASP A 119 -6.18 -10.30 -6.77
C ASP A 119 -6.07 -9.76 -5.32
N ILE A 120 -7.07 -9.00 -4.87
CA ILE A 120 -7.04 -8.35 -3.56
C ILE A 120 -6.88 -9.33 -2.39
N ARG A 121 -7.37 -10.56 -2.56
CA ARG A 121 -7.28 -11.61 -1.52
C ARG A 121 -5.83 -11.97 -1.24
N ASP A 122 -4.96 -11.91 -2.25
CA ASP A 122 -3.53 -12.18 -2.07
C ASP A 122 -2.86 -11.16 -1.14
N TRP A 123 -3.28 -9.87 -1.19
CA TRP A 123 -2.80 -8.85 -0.24
C TRP A 123 -3.31 -9.10 1.17
N ILE A 124 -4.58 -9.51 1.30
CA ILE A 124 -5.22 -9.78 2.61
C ILE A 124 -4.58 -11.02 3.24
N ASP A 125 -4.46 -12.11 2.48
CA ASP A 125 -3.87 -13.37 2.95
C ASP A 125 -2.39 -13.17 3.36
N ALA A 126 -1.63 -12.35 2.61
CA ALA A 126 -0.27 -11.99 2.97
C ALA A 126 -0.20 -11.18 4.28
N ALA A 127 -1.07 -10.21 4.44
CA ALA A 127 -1.14 -9.38 5.65
C ALA A 127 -1.52 -10.22 6.88
N GLU A 128 -2.44 -11.17 6.74
CA GLU A 128 -2.86 -12.10 7.78
C GLU A 128 -1.72 -13.01 8.22
N GLN A 129 -1.01 -13.63 7.26
CA GLN A 129 0.16 -14.47 7.57
C GLN A 129 1.26 -13.66 8.26
N LEU A 130 1.53 -12.44 7.80
CA LEU A 130 2.51 -11.56 8.42
C LEU A 130 2.12 -11.15 9.84
N GLN A 131 0.84 -10.91 10.11
CA GLN A 131 0.37 -10.65 11.47
C GLN A 131 0.52 -11.89 12.36
N ALA A 132 0.25 -13.06 11.85
CA ALA A 132 0.43 -14.31 12.60
C ALA A 132 1.92 -14.58 12.94
N GLU A 133 2.84 -14.21 12.03
CA GLU A 133 4.28 -14.38 12.22
C GLU A 133 4.90 -13.32 13.13
N HIS A 134 4.51 -12.05 12.96
CA HIS A 134 5.19 -10.91 13.58
C HIS A 134 4.43 -10.28 14.76
N GLY A 135 3.22 -10.76 15.05
CA GLY A 135 2.34 -10.17 16.05
C GLY A 135 1.52 -8.98 15.52
N PRO A 136 0.73 -8.33 16.39
CA PRO A 136 -0.20 -7.30 15.98
C PRO A 136 0.51 -6.07 15.42
N PHE A 137 -0.02 -5.53 14.32
CA PHE A 137 0.40 -4.26 13.78
C PHE A 137 -0.28 -3.09 14.50
N VAL A 138 0.44 -1.99 14.71
CA VAL A 138 -0.13 -0.75 15.26
C VAL A 138 -0.72 0.13 14.15
N VAL A 139 -0.26 -0.04 12.93
CA VAL A 139 -0.76 0.67 11.75
C VAL A 139 -0.55 -0.16 10.47
N ILE A 140 -1.53 -0.10 9.58
CA ILE A 140 -1.38 -0.56 8.19
C ILE A 140 -1.42 0.67 7.28
N VAL A 141 -0.41 0.85 6.45
CA VAL A 141 -0.37 1.92 5.45
C VAL A 141 -0.56 1.32 4.07
N GLY A 142 -1.61 1.71 3.37
CA GLY A 142 -1.90 1.25 2.02
C GLY A 142 -1.78 2.35 0.99
N HIS A 143 -1.15 2.05 -0.15
CA HIS A 143 -1.09 2.94 -1.30
C HIS A 143 -2.00 2.44 -2.41
N SER A 144 -2.90 3.29 -2.95
CA SER A 144 -3.77 2.98 -4.09
C SER A 144 -4.56 1.67 -3.88
N PHE A 145 -4.32 0.64 -4.68
CA PHE A 145 -4.94 -0.69 -4.53
C PHE A 145 -4.60 -1.34 -3.18
N GLY A 146 -3.38 -1.12 -2.66
CA GLY A 146 -2.99 -1.54 -1.31
C GLY A 146 -3.78 -0.84 -0.21
N ALA A 147 -4.31 0.37 -0.46
CA ALA A 147 -5.21 1.04 0.48
C ALA A 147 -6.55 0.32 0.60
N LEU A 148 -7.12 -0.14 -0.52
CA LEU A 148 -8.33 -0.97 -0.51
C LEU A 148 -8.09 -2.28 0.23
N ALA A 149 -6.95 -2.93 -0.01
CA ALA A 149 -6.56 -4.14 0.70
C ALA A 149 -6.40 -3.90 2.21
N ALA A 150 -5.72 -2.80 2.60
CA ALA A 150 -5.53 -2.42 4.01
C ALA A 150 -6.85 -2.21 4.74
N LEU A 151 -7.77 -1.45 4.14
CA LEU A 151 -9.10 -1.21 4.70
C LEU A 151 -9.93 -2.50 4.81
N THR A 152 -9.84 -3.38 3.80
CA THR A 152 -10.56 -4.66 3.82
C THR A 152 -9.99 -5.58 4.88
N ALA A 153 -8.67 -5.76 4.94
CA ALA A 153 -7.98 -6.59 5.93
C ALA A 153 -8.28 -6.13 7.37
N ALA A 154 -8.19 -4.82 7.63
CA ALA A 154 -8.45 -4.25 8.94
C ALA A 154 -9.88 -4.46 9.45
N ARG A 155 -10.84 -4.59 8.53
CA ARG A 155 -12.25 -4.86 8.87
C ARG A 155 -12.59 -6.34 9.00
N SER A 156 -11.72 -7.23 8.58
CA SER A 156 -11.98 -8.67 8.53
C SER A 156 -10.99 -9.48 9.38
N THR A 157 -9.80 -9.71 8.86
CA THR A 157 -8.86 -10.72 9.38
C THR A 157 -7.65 -10.15 10.10
N VAL A 158 -7.32 -8.87 9.86
CA VAL A 158 -6.12 -8.21 10.41
C VAL A 158 -6.52 -6.98 11.24
N PRO A 159 -7.12 -7.17 12.42
CA PRO A 159 -7.53 -6.05 13.25
C PRO A 159 -6.32 -5.18 13.61
N VAL A 160 -6.46 -3.87 13.43
CA VAL A 160 -5.39 -2.89 13.65
C VAL A 160 -5.97 -1.59 14.20
N PRO A 161 -5.29 -0.89 15.13
CA PRO A 161 -5.78 0.37 15.70
C PRO A 161 -5.90 1.50 14.67
N ALA A 162 -5.04 1.52 13.63
CA ALA A 162 -5.01 2.58 12.64
C ALA A 162 -4.76 2.07 11.23
N VAL A 163 -5.42 2.69 10.24
CA VAL A 163 -5.14 2.49 8.81
C VAL A 163 -4.86 3.86 8.19
N ALA A 164 -3.72 3.99 7.53
CA ALA A 164 -3.39 5.18 6.74
C ALA A 164 -3.51 4.87 5.25
N VAL A 165 -4.09 5.78 4.49
CA VAL A 165 -4.35 5.64 3.06
C VAL A 165 -3.58 6.70 2.29
N ILE A 166 -2.76 6.27 1.33
CA ILE A 166 -2.01 7.15 0.44
C ILE A 166 -2.55 6.97 -0.98
N ALA A 167 -2.97 8.06 -1.63
CA ALA A 167 -3.52 8.06 -3.00
C ALA A 167 -4.55 6.93 -3.21
N GLY A 168 -5.37 6.67 -2.19
CA GLY A 168 -6.51 5.76 -2.29
C GLY A 168 -7.47 6.27 -3.36
N ALA A 169 -8.17 5.36 -4.07
CA ALA A 169 -9.28 5.73 -4.92
C ALA A 169 -10.38 6.31 -4.01
N ALA A 170 -10.47 7.63 -3.96
CA ALA A 170 -11.62 8.27 -3.36
C ALA A 170 -12.83 7.96 -4.23
N ALA A 171 -13.91 7.46 -3.66
CA ALA A 171 -15.19 7.48 -4.34
C ALA A 171 -15.49 8.95 -4.70
N PRO A 172 -15.96 9.27 -5.92
CA PRO A 172 -16.31 10.63 -6.26
C PRO A 172 -17.42 11.10 -5.30
N THR A 173 -17.06 11.99 -4.38
CA THR A 173 -18.06 12.73 -3.62
C THR A 173 -18.76 13.67 -4.58
N PRO A 174 -20.11 13.77 -4.57
CA PRO A 174 -20.79 14.79 -5.36
C PRO A 174 -20.26 16.16 -4.95
N SER A 175 -19.85 16.92 -5.95
CA SER A 175 -19.18 18.21 -5.82
C SER A 175 -19.95 19.19 -4.95
N SER A 176 -19.45 19.44 -3.74
CA SER A 176 -19.64 20.71 -3.07
C SER A 176 -18.35 21.51 -3.20
N HIS A 177 -18.42 22.70 -3.75
CA HIS A 177 -17.31 23.62 -3.89
C HIS A 177 -16.57 23.77 -2.56
N SER A 178 -15.33 23.34 -2.49
CA SER A 178 -14.46 23.54 -1.34
C SER A 178 -13.23 24.33 -1.77
N SER A 179 -13.14 25.53 -1.24
CA SER A 179 -11.95 26.37 -1.22
C SER A 179 -10.77 25.60 -0.59
N ALA A 180 -9.68 25.53 -1.34
CA ALA A 180 -8.42 24.98 -0.86
C ALA A 180 -7.89 25.80 0.32
N GLN A 181 -7.84 25.20 1.50
CA GLN A 181 -7.11 25.74 2.63
C GLN A 181 -5.69 25.19 2.63
N THR A 182 -4.74 26.07 2.36
CA THR A 182 -3.30 25.80 2.45
C THR A 182 -2.91 25.80 3.93
N CYS A 183 -2.58 24.63 4.49
CA CYS A 183 -1.95 24.54 5.79
C CYS A 183 -0.43 24.74 5.65
N THR A 184 0.07 25.89 6.11
CA THR A 184 1.51 26.13 6.29
C THR A 184 1.94 25.53 7.61
N SER A 185 2.84 24.52 7.56
CA SER A 185 3.40 23.85 8.74
C SER A 185 4.75 24.45 9.14
N THR A 186 4.89 24.82 10.40
CA THR A 186 6.17 24.98 11.08
C THR A 186 6.68 23.62 11.57
N PRO A 187 7.98 23.31 11.47
CA PRO A 187 8.48 21.96 11.69
C PRO A 187 8.73 21.68 13.17
N ARG A 188 7.80 21.05 13.85
CA ARG A 188 8.04 20.24 15.07
C ARG A 188 6.75 19.51 15.47
N ARG A 189 6.77 18.18 15.39
CA ARG A 189 5.79 17.15 15.79
C ARG A 189 4.80 16.76 14.70
N THR A 190 4.85 15.49 14.34
CA THR A 190 3.93 14.82 13.42
C THR A 190 2.55 14.73 14.05
N PRO A 191 1.53 15.32 13.47
CA PRO A 191 0.17 15.23 13.98
C PRO A 191 -0.58 14.05 13.38
N VAL A 192 -1.34 13.33 14.21
CA VAL A 192 -2.31 12.33 13.78
C VAL A 192 -3.66 13.04 13.58
N CYS A 193 -4.18 13.00 12.37
CA CYS A 193 -5.49 13.58 12.04
C CYS A 193 -6.56 12.49 12.16
N ARG A 194 -7.58 12.69 13.01
CA ARG A 194 -8.79 11.90 13.05
C ARG A 194 -9.93 12.74 12.49
N SER A 195 -10.58 12.28 11.42
CA SER A 195 -11.77 12.94 10.87
C SER A 195 -12.98 12.61 11.73
N ASP A 196 -13.70 13.63 12.19
CA ASP A 196 -15.04 13.50 12.75
C ASP A 196 -16.11 13.59 11.66
N SER A 197 -17.34 13.22 12.01
CA SER A 197 -18.49 13.20 11.11
C SER A 197 -18.94 14.59 10.61
N ALA A 198 -18.25 15.65 11.01
CA ALA A 198 -18.53 17.04 10.63
C ALA A 198 -17.44 17.66 9.72
N GLY A 199 -16.45 16.88 9.27
CA GLY A 199 -15.40 17.35 8.36
C GLY A 199 -14.32 18.21 9.01
N GLY A 200 -14.21 18.22 10.34
CA GLY A 200 -13.16 18.91 11.09
C GLY A 200 -11.99 17.99 11.43
N CYS A 201 -10.76 18.49 11.33
CA CYS A 201 -9.57 17.83 11.85
C CYS A 201 -9.29 18.29 13.27
N THR A 202 -9.45 17.43 14.26
CA THR A 202 -9.02 17.69 15.64
C THR A 202 -7.68 17.01 15.91
N TRP A 203 -6.78 17.74 16.53
CA TRP A 203 -5.46 17.29 16.92
C TRP A 203 -5.52 16.59 18.29
N ILE A 204 -5.04 15.37 18.38
CA ILE A 204 -4.90 14.67 19.66
C ILE A 204 -3.40 14.59 19.95
N SER A 205 -2.98 15.25 21.05
CA SER A 205 -1.64 15.06 21.61
C SER A 205 -1.60 13.71 22.34
N PRO A 206 -0.52 12.91 22.21
CA PRO A 206 -0.34 11.73 23.03
C PRO A 206 -0.20 12.14 24.50
N PRO A 207 -0.68 11.30 25.45
CA PRO A 207 -0.51 11.57 26.87
C PRO A 207 0.96 11.63 27.24
N SER A 208 1.30 12.57 28.11
CA SER A 208 2.66 12.72 28.64
C SER A 208 3.04 11.49 29.48
N PRO A 209 4.33 11.07 29.46
CA PRO A 209 4.81 9.88 30.18
C PRO A 209 4.75 9.95 31.71
N HIS A 210 4.18 10.99 32.31
CA HIS A 210 4.20 11.27 33.75
C HIS A 210 2.85 11.23 34.46
N ASP A 211 1.74 10.81 33.79
CA ASP A 211 0.44 10.66 34.47
C ASP A 211 0.16 9.18 34.83
N THR A 212 0.97 8.63 35.70
CA THR A 212 0.64 7.46 36.50
C THR A 212 0.79 7.84 37.98
N THR A 213 -0.31 8.27 38.58
CA THR A 213 -0.44 8.29 40.04
C THR A 213 -1.70 7.50 40.45
N PRO A 214 -1.65 6.78 41.58
CA PRO A 214 -2.41 5.58 41.92
C PRO A 214 -3.91 5.77 42.13
#